data_a4fa4c5e33f7e9923a08e3c841680f44
#
_entry.id   a4fa4c5e33f7e9923a08e3c841680f44
#
_cell.length_a   1.000
_cell.length_b   1.000
_cell.length_c   1.000
_cell.angle_alpha   90.00
_cell.angle_beta   90.00
_cell.angle_gamma   90.00
#
_symmetry.space_group_name_H-M   'P 1'
#
loop_
_entity.id
_entity.type
_entity.pdbx_description
1 polymer ?
#
loop_
_entity_poly.entity_id
_entity_poly.type
_entity_poly.pdbx_seq_one_letter_code
_entity_poly.pdbx_strand_id
1 'polypeptide(L)'
;MASLLMLLTSVAMTAQESNWTLMPKAGMTVSTLAGEDAEYCSNAIGWTAGVDLGRRLSERVELTVGVGFTKNVVKDDIGTSIVSIRVFDEGRMTFEYIDVPIGVNVKLWQGLSASLDVQPSLMTAGKERFFYDEYACDSFEDRVKFMSNPYSDPRTSEYTHFLKRDSEDGGGIRHMSNKLNVSASIGLSYEYRRVTLGARYHFGLTNVMDTDKLPMYSHYPDQSEYDGRHKDKLRYLSLTLGYRIGL
;
A
#
# COMPACT_ATOMS: atom_id res chain seq x y z
N MET A 1 17.69 20.21 -10.28
CA MET A 1 17.64 18.98 -11.07
C MET A 1 18.97 18.68 -11.79
N ALA A 2 19.66 19.64 -12.39
CA ALA A 2 20.96 19.40 -13.06
C ALA A 2 22.07 18.88 -12.12
N SER A 3 22.13 19.31 -10.87
CA SER A 3 23.14 18.89 -9.90
C SER A 3 23.01 17.42 -9.47
N LEU A 4 21.81 16.87 -9.44
CA LEU A 4 21.57 15.46 -9.13
C LEU A 4 22.00 14.54 -10.29
N LEU A 5 21.83 15.02 -11.53
CA LEU A 5 22.28 14.32 -12.73
C LEU A 5 23.81 14.28 -12.82
N MET A 6 24.50 15.35 -12.42
CA MET A 6 25.97 15.41 -12.40
C MET A 6 26.58 14.51 -11.32
N LEU A 7 25.92 14.37 -10.17
CA LEU A 7 26.36 13.42 -9.14
C LEU A 7 26.24 11.97 -9.60
N LEU A 8 25.18 11.63 -10.32
CA LEU A 8 24.99 10.28 -10.88
C LEU A 8 25.98 9.95 -12.00
N THR A 9 26.42 10.94 -12.77
CA THR A 9 27.42 10.73 -13.85
C THR A 9 28.85 10.62 -13.32
N SER A 10 29.20 11.31 -12.21
CA SER A 10 30.55 11.23 -11.63
C SER A 10 30.81 9.87 -10.93
N VAL A 11 29.78 9.22 -10.40
CA VAL A 11 29.89 7.86 -9.80
C VAL A 11 30.11 6.79 -10.87
N ALA A 12 29.69 7.03 -12.11
CA ALA A 12 29.82 6.06 -13.21
C ALA A 12 31.26 5.96 -13.80
N MET A 13 32.17 6.85 -13.48
CA MET A 13 33.52 6.93 -14.11
C MET A 13 34.62 6.15 -13.36
N THR A 14 34.37 5.60 -12.19
CA THR A 14 35.35 4.80 -11.42
C THR A 14 34.98 3.30 -11.34
N ALA A 15 34.50 2.73 -12.44
CA ALA A 15 34.17 1.30 -12.52
C ALA A 15 35.47 0.44 -12.64
N GLN A 16 36.23 0.40 -11.59
CA GLN A 16 37.13 -0.70 -11.29
C GLN A 16 36.23 -1.80 -10.71
N GLU A 17 36.43 -3.09 -11.00
CA GLU A 17 35.59 -4.24 -10.63
C GLU A 17 35.16 -4.21 -9.15
N SER A 18 34.25 -3.37 -8.84
CA SER A 18 33.69 -3.21 -7.52
C SER A 18 32.59 -4.26 -7.34
N ASN A 19 32.63 -5.00 -6.25
CA ASN A 19 31.58 -5.95 -5.87
C ASN A 19 30.28 -5.25 -5.44
N TRP A 20 30.21 -3.93 -5.56
CA TRP A 20 29.06 -3.14 -5.16
C TRP A 20 28.23 -2.68 -6.35
N THR A 21 26.94 -2.67 -6.17
CA THR A 21 25.98 -2.20 -7.17
C THR A 21 25.01 -1.23 -6.53
N LEU A 22 24.59 -0.22 -7.28
CA LEU A 22 23.52 0.72 -6.92
C LEU A 22 22.40 0.57 -7.93
N MET A 23 21.16 0.44 -7.45
CA MET A 23 19.99 0.24 -8.31
C MET A 23 18.85 1.16 -7.92
N PRO A 24 18.75 2.37 -8.49
CA PRO A 24 17.51 3.14 -8.44
C PRO A 24 16.41 2.37 -9.16
N LYS A 25 15.21 2.37 -8.56
CA LYS A 25 14.04 1.65 -9.08
C LYS A 25 12.76 2.44 -8.79
N ALA A 26 11.78 2.27 -9.67
CA ALA A 26 10.43 2.78 -9.46
C ALA A 26 9.42 1.82 -10.09
N GLY A 27 8.18 1.85 -9.64
CA GLY A 27 7.19 0.93 -10.15
C GLY A 27 5.80 1.14 -9.57
N MET A 28 4.94 0.16 -9.86
CA MET A 28 3.56 0.12 -9.42
C MET A 28 3.39 -0.95 -8.36
N THR A 29 2.43 -0.73 -7.47
CA THR A 29 1.97 -1.73 -6.50
C THR A 29 0.50 -2.04 -6.75
N VAL A 30 0.11 -3.30 -6.52
CA VAL A 30 -1.29 -3.72 -6.46
C VAL A 30 -1.47 -4.32 -5.07
N SER A 31 -2.26 -3.67 -4.23
CA SER A 31 -2.31 -3.97 -2.80
C SER A 31 -3.73 -4.23 -2.31
N THR A 32 -3.83 -5.10 -1.32
CA THR A 32 -5.04 -5.42 -0.57
C THR A 32 -4.70 -5.69 0.90
N LEU A 33 -5.70 -5.68 1.76
CA LEU A 33 -5.61 -6.24 3.10
C LEU A 33 -5.96 -7.73 3.06
N ALA A 34 -5.45 -8.49 4.00
CA ALA A 34 -5.78 -9.89 4.21
C ALA A 34 -5.85 -10.18 5.72
N GLY A 35 -6.98 -10.64 6.16
CA GLY A 35 -7.32 -10.93 7.56
C GLY A 35 -8.77 -11.34 7.69
N GLU A 36 -9.25 -11.43 8.91
CA GLU A 36 -10.64 -11.82 9.21
C GLU A 36 -11.64 -10.75 8.76
N ASP A 37 -11.25 -9.46 8.81
CA ASP A 37 -12.09 -8.31 8.44
C ASP A 37 -11.81 -7.80 7.01
N ALA A 38 -10.89 -8.44 6.30
CA ALA A 38 -10.49 -8.04 4.94
C ALA A 38 -11.40 -8.61 3.83
N GLU A 39 -12.51 -9.27 4.19
CA GLU A 39 -13.42 -9.89 3.20
C GLU A 39 -13.99 -8.87 2.21
N TYR A 40 -14.16 -7.63 2.65
CA TYR A 40 -14.68 -6.52 1.84
C TYR A 40 -13.59 -5.70 1.18
N CYS A 41 -12.30 -6.05 1.39
CA CYS A 41 -11.19 -5.30 0.81
C CYS A 41 -10.83 -5.83 -0.56
N SER A 42 -10.77 -4.95 -1.55
CA SER A 42 -10.38 -5.26 -2.92
C SER A 42 -9.07 -4.58 -3.33
N ASN A 43 -8.50 -5.08 -4.44
CA ASN A 43 -7.21 -4.63 -4.92
C ASN A 43 -7.26 -3.20 -5.46
N ALA A 44 -6.25 -2.40 -5.14
CA ALA A 44 -6.06 -1.08 -5.75
C ALA A 44 -4.60 -0.83 -6.13
N ILE A 45 -4.40 0.14 -7.03
CA ILE A 45 -3.10 0.46 -7.59
C ILE A 45 -2.46 1.58 -6.78
N GLY A 46 -1.21 1.36 -6.38
CA GLY A 46 -0.31 2.33 -5.79
C GLY A 46 0.99 2.45 -6.57
N TRP A 47 2.03 2.98 -5.93
CA TRP A 47 3.35 3.10 -6.54
C TRP A 47 4.46 2.96 -5.50
N THR A 48 5.67 2.62 -5.98
CA THR A 48 6.88 2.53 -5.16
C THR A 48 8.06 3.13 -5.91
N ALA A 49 8.99 3.74 -5.16
CA ALA A 49 10.27 4.20 -5.69
C ALA A 49 11.35 4.07 -4.61
N GLY A 50 12.57 3.78 -5.01
CA GLY A 50 13.67 3.60 -4.05
C GLY A 50 15.00 3.35 -4.71
N VAL A 51 15.99 3.06 -3.86
CA VAL A 51 17.34 2.73 -4.27
C VAL A 51 17.82 1.53 -3.47
N ASP A 52 18.32 0.51 -4.14
CA ASP A 52 18.97 -0.64 -3.52
C ASP A 52 20.49 -0.55 -3.70
N LEU A 53 21.22 -0.85 -2.64
CA LEU A 53 22.65 -1.09 -2.64
C LEU A 53 22.87 -2.60 -2.57
N GLY A 54 23.57 -3.16 -3.55
CA GLY A 54 23.90 -4.57 -3.63
C GLY A 54 25.38 -4.82 -3.39
N ARG A 55 25.72 -5.93 -2.72
CA ARG A 55 27.06 -6.45 -2.60
C ARG A 55 27.12 -7.87 -3.11
N ARG A 56 27.88 -8.09 -4.17
CA ARG A 56 28.12 -9.44 -4.67
C ARG A 56 29.00 -10.22 -3.71
N LEU A 57 28.49 -11.35 -3.23
CA LEU A 57 29.24 -12.30 -2.43
C LEU A 57 29.86 -13.39 -3.30
N SER A 58 29.22 -13.73 -4.41
CA SER A 58 29.68 -14.69 -5.40
C SER A 58 29.11 -14.33 -6.77
N GLU A 59 29.45 -15.11 -7.80
CA GLU A 59 28.89 -14.95 -9.15
C GLU A 59 27.35 -15.10 -9.19
N ARG A 60 26.77 -15.75 -8.21
CA ARG A 60 25.33 -16.04 -8.16
C ARG A 60 24.59 -15.38 -7.02
N VAL A 61 25.28 -14.93 -5.97
CA VAL A 61 24.63 -14.42 -4.76
C VAL A 61 25.01 -12.97 -4.52
N GLU A 62 24.01 -12.13 -4.33
CA GLU A 62 24.13 -10.72 -4.00
C GLU A 62 23.29 -10.43 -2.75
N LEU A 63 23.89 -9.79 -1.74
CA LEU A 63 23.15 -9.19 -0.63
C LEU A 63 22.68 -7.81 -1.03
N THR A 64 21.46 -7.46 -0.65
CA THR A 64 20.88 -6.15 -0.93
C THR A 64 20.35 -5.50 0.33
N VAL A 65 20.54 -4.19 0.42
CA VAL A 65 19.86 -3.32 1.37
C VAL A 65 19.38 -2.09 0.62
N GLY A 66 18.18 -1.65 0.91
CA GLY A 66 17.61 -0.51 0.19
C GLY A 66 16.95 0.50 1.12
N VAL A 67 16.59 1.62 0.54
CA VAL A 67 15.64 2.57 1.09
C VAL A 67 14.64 2.95 0.00
N GLY A 68 13.37 2.97 0.35
CA GLY A 68 12.32 3.27 -0.59
C GLY A 68 11.15 3.99 0.05
N PHE A 69 10.25 4.41 -0.81
CA PHE A 69 8.95 4.93 -0.44
C PHE A 69 7.89 4.14 -1.19
N THR A 70 6.89 3.66 -0.46
CA THR A 70 5.78 2.91 -1.06
C THR A 70 4.46 3.51 -0.63
N LYS A 71 3.60 3.72 -1.63
CA LYS A 71 2.21 4.09 -1.44
C LYS A 71 1.34 2.91 -1.83
N ASN A 72 0.72 2.30 -0.85
CA ASN A 72 -0.26 1.24 -1.03
C ASN A 72 -1.67 1.81 -0.93
N VAL A 73 -2.54 1.41 -1.84
CA VAL A 73 -3.95 1.79 -1.85
C VAL A 73 -4.77 0.52 -1.78
N VAL A 74 -5.79 0.52 -0.92
CA VAL A 74 -6.74 -0.58 -0.77
C VAL A 74 -8.13 -0.01 -0.94
N LYS A 75 -8.98 -0.69 -1.68
CA LYS A 75 -10.40 -0.38 -1.77
C LYS A 75 -11.12 -1.14 -0.67
N ASP A 76 -12.06 -0.47 -0.05
CA ASP A 76 -12.97 -1.04 0.93
C ASP A 76 -14.38 -0.98 0.36
N ASP A 77 -14.92 -2.14 0.03
CA ASP A 77 -16.32 -2.29 -0.40
C ASP A 77 -17.20 -2.30 0.85
N ILE A 78 -17.46 -1.13 1.40
CA ILE A 78 -18.21 -0.93 2.66
C ILE A 78 -19.62 -1.53 2.59
N GLY A 79 -20.03 -1.99 1.41
CA GLY A 79 -21.43 -2.30 1.12
C GLY A 79 -22.27 -1.03 1.21
N THR A 80 -23.48 -1.06 0.68
CA THR A 80 -24.34 0.12 0.72
C THR A 80 -24.74 0.45 2.16
N SER A 81 -23.98 1.34 2.80
CA SER A 81 -24.31 1.86 4.13
C SER A 81 -25.07 3.15 3.99
N ILE A 82 -26.31 3.17 4.49
CA ILE A 82 -27.20 4.33 4.44
C ILE A 82 -27.11 5.07 5.75
N VAL A 83 -26.49 6.24 5.72
CA VAL A 83 -26.47 7.13 6.88
C VAL A 83 -27.24 8.40 6.54
N SER A 84 -28.45 8.51 7.03
CA SER A 84 -29.37 9.62 6.73
C SER A 84 -29.75 9.62 5.23
N ILE A 85 -29.29 10.61 4.47
CA ILE A 85 -29.54 10.78 3.03
C ILE A 85 -28.32 10.43 2.17
N ARG A 86 -27.31 9.77 2.74
CA ARG A 86 -26.06 9.43 2.08
C ARG A 86 -25.92 7.93 1.90
N VAL A 87 -25.58 7.52 0.73
CA VAL A 87 -25.23 6.13 0.39
C VAL A 87 -23.75 6.05 0.13
N PHE A 88 -23.04 5.29 0.94
CA PHE A 88 -21.61 5.08 0.78
C PHE A 88 -21.40 3.85 -0.09
N ASP A 89 -20.71 4.02 -1.21
CA ASP A 89 -20.47 2.95 -2.18
C ASP A 89 -19.07 2.38 -2.10
N GLU A 90 -18.05 3.23 -1.93
CA GLU A 90 -16.65 2.81 -1.96
C GLU A 90 -15.82 3.60 -0.94
N GLY A 91 -15.00 2.89 -0.18
CA GLY A 91 -13.92 3.45 0.63
C GLY A 91 -12.57 3.23 -0.04
N ARG A 92 -11.62 4.14 0.19
CA ARG A 92 -10.21 3.96 -0.21
C ARG A 92 -9.30 4.30 0.95
N MET A 93 -8.56 3.30 1.40
CA MET A 93 -7.49 3.46 2.37
C MET A 93 -6.16 3.59 1.65
N THR A 94 -5.37 4.58 2.04
CA THR A 94 -4.04 4.82 1.49
C THR A 94 -3.02 4.77 2.61
N PHE A 95 -2.00 3.94 2.46
CA PHE A 95 -0.92 3.75 3.40
C PHE A 95 0.40 4.15 2.74
N GLU A 96 1.12 5.11 3.32
CA GLU A 96 2.40 5.59 2.81
C GLU A 96 3.51 5.19 3.78
N TYR A 97 4.58 4.54 3.26
CA TYR A 97 5.67 3.98 4.05
C TYR A 97 7.03 4.43 3.54
N ILE A 98 7.96 4.61 4.48
CA ILE A 98 9.38 4.51 4.19
C ILE A 98 9.82 3.08 4.47
N ASP A 99 10.42 2.43 3.50
CA ASP A 99 10.79 1.02 3.51
C ASP A 99 12.29 0.85 3.56
N VAL A 100 12.74 -0.18 4.29
CA VAL A 100 14.14 -0.59 4.35
C VAL A 100 14.24 -2.08 4.00
N PRO A 101 14.13 -2.46 2.71
CA PRO A 101 14.27 -3.85 2.31
C PRO A 101 15.70 -4.34 2.54
N ILE A 102 15.83 -5.54 3.12
CA ILE A 102 17.08 -6.25 3.35
C ILE A 102 16.91 -7.66 2.80
N GLY A 103 17.74 -8.09 1.87
CA GLY A 103 17.51 -9.35 1.23
C GLY A 103 18.69 -9.95 0.51
N VAL A 104 18.40 -11.03 -0.18
CA VAL A 104 19.33 -11.81 -0.98
C VAL A 104 18.76 -11.99 -2.38
N ASN A 105 19.57 -11.70 -3.39
CA ASN A 105 19.28 -12.03 -4.77
C ASN A 105 20.15 -13.23 -5.19
N VAL A 106 19.53 -14.22 -5.81
CA VAL A 106 20.20 -15.39 -6.36
C VAL A 106 20.00 -15.44 -7.86
N LYS A 107 21.08 -15.36 -8.60
CA LYS A 107 21.08 -15.47 -10.06
C LYS A 107 20.78 -16.92 -10.46
N LEU A 108 19.67 -17.15 -11.12
CA LEU A 108 19.21 -18.46 -11.57
C LEU A 108 19.77 -18.80 -12.95
N TRP A 109 19.66 -17.84 -13.87
CA TRP A 109 20.12 -17.99 -15.24
C TRP A 109 20.57 -16.63 -15.80
N GLN A 110 20.93 -16.56 -17.09
CA GLN A 110 21.33 -15.31 -17.75
C GLN A 110 20.24 -14.24 -17.61
N GLY A 111 20.53 -13.20 -16.83
CA GLY A 111 19.62 -12.10 -16.55
C GLY A 111 18.49 -12.40 -15.56
N LEU A 112 18.13 -13.66 -15.29
CA LEU A 112 17.07 -14.02 -14.36
C LEU A 112 17.61 -14.24 -12.94
N SER A 113 16.98 -13.60 -11.97
CA SER A 113 17.31 -13.75 -10.55
C SER A 113 16.05 -13.92 -9.72
N ALA A 114 16.16 -14.68 -8.63
CA ALA A 114 15.15 -14.76 -7.57
C ALA A 114 15.62 -13.93 -6.37
N SER A 115 14.68 -13.32 -5.67
CA SER A 115 14.94 -12.55 -4.44
C SER A 115 14.10 -13.03 -3.27
N LEU A 116 14.68 -12.91 -2.09
CA LEU A 116 14.01 -13.08 -0.81
C LEU A 116 14.42 -11.91 0.09
N ASP A 117 13.43 -11.18 0.62
CA ASP A 117 13.69 -9.97 1.41
C ASP A 117 12.82 -9.95 2.67
N VAL A 118 13.32 -9.29 3.71
CA VAL A 118 12.54 -8.79 4.84
C VAL A 118 12.55 -7.28 4.76
N GLN A 119 11.39 -6.67 4.92
CA GLN A 119 11.22 -5.23 4.73
C GLN A 119 10.52 -4.62 5.95
N PRO A 120 11.29 -4.08 6.91
CA PRO A 120 10.76 -3.13 7.88
C PRO A 120 10.28 -1.86 7.15
N SER A 121 9.12 -1.36 7.56
CA SER A 121 8.45 -0.21 6.95
C SER A 121 7.90 0.71 8.02
N LEU A 122 8.23 2.00 7.93
CA LEU A 122 7.72 3.03 8.82
C LEU A 122 6.60 3.81 8.13
N MET A 123 5.41 3.80 8.71
CA MET A 123 4.27 4.55 8.20
C MET A 123 4.48 6.06 8.35
N THR A 124 4.44 6.77 7.25
CA THR A 124 4.55 8.23 7.20
C THR A 124 3.18 8.90 7.13
N ALA A 125 2.23 8.30 6.40
CA ALA A 125 0.87 8.80 6.31
C ALA A 125 -0.14 7.66 6.15
N GLY A 126 -1.34 7.85 6.70
CA GLY A 126 -2.52 7.03 6.47
C GLY A 126 -3.68 7.95 6.14
N LYS A 127 -4.34 7.69 5.02
CA LYS A 127 -5.45 8.51 4.51
C LYS A 127 -6.60 7.61 4.15
N GLU A 128 -7.80 8.05 4.43
CA GLU A 128 -9.03 7.37 4.11
C GLU A 128 -9.93 8.30 3.30
N ARG A 129 -10.58 7.78 2.28
CA ARG A 129 -11.56 8.48 1.47
C ARG A 129 -12.78 7.61 1.32
N PHE A 130 -13.93 8.19 1.58
CA PHE A 130 -15.22 7.57 1.34
C PHE A 130 -15.91 8.29 0.19
N PHE A 131 -16.43 7.52 -0.75
CA PHE A 131 -17.27 8.03 -1.81
C PHE A 131 -18.72 7.79 -1.40
N TYR A 132 -19.56 8.78 -1.53
CA TYR A 132 -20.97 8.68 -1.21
C TYR A 132 -21.81 9.54 -2.15
N ASP A 133 -23.00 9.07 -2.44
CA ASP A 133 -24.03 9.83 -3.12
C ASP A 133 -24.99 10.43 -2.09
N GLU A 134 -25.32 11.69 -2.25
CA GLU A 134 -26.25 12.40 -1.38
C GLU A 134 -27.59 12.57 -2.10
N TYR A 135 -28.67 12.13 -1.48
CA TYR A 135 -30.00 12.25 -2.04
C TYR A 135 -30.66 13.55 -1.57
N ALA A 136 -31.23 14.29 -2.49
CA ALA A 136 -32.03 15.46 -2.16
C ALA A 136 -33.40 15.02 -1.60
N CYS A 137 -33.56 15.12 -0.29
CA CYS A 137 -34.85 14.87 0.37
C CYS A 137 -35.44 16.18 0.81
N ASP A 138 -36.51 16.61 0.14
CA ASP A 138 -37.17 17.90 0.40
C ASP A 138 -38.09 17.86 1.64
N SER A 139 -38.48 16.66 2.09
CA SER A 139 -39.35 16.49 3.25
C SER A 139 -38.92 15.34 4.14
N PHE A 140 -39.47 15.31 5.37
CA PHE A 140 -39.29 14.19 6.28
C PHE A 140 -39.86 12.88 5.73
N GLU A 141 -41.00 12.95 5.01
CA GLU A 141 -41.60 11.78 4.37
C GLU A 141 -40.72 11.19 3.27
N ASP A 142 -40.06 12.05 2.50
CA ASP A 142 -39.09 11.60 1.47
C ASP A 142 -37.89 10.90 2.09
N ARG A 143 -37.40 11.40 3.22
CA ARG A 143 -36.35 10.71 4.00
C ARG A 143 -36.78 9.32 4.45
N VAL A 144 -37.98 9.19 4.99
CA VAL A 144 -38.51 7.90 5.46
C VAL A 144 -38.68 6.92 4.29
N LYS A 145 -39.19 7.39 3.15
CA LYS A 145 -39.28 6.57 1.92
C LYS A 145 -37.93 6.13 1.42
N PHE A 146 -36.97 7.07 1.34
CA PHE A 146 -35.60 6.77 0.95
C PHE A 146 -34.96 5.73 1.88
N MET A 147 -35.06 5.90 3.19
CA MET A 147 -34.50 4.95 4.17
C MET A 147 -35.16 3.56 4.11
N SER A 148 -36.45 3.49 3.73
CA SER A 148 -37.16 2.21 3.58
C SER A 148 -36.87 1.49 2.26
N ASN A 149 -36.56 2.21 1.20
CA ASN A 149 -36.17 1.63 -0.10
C ASN A 149 -35.28 2.60 -0.93
N PRO A 150 -33.99 2.69 -0.64
CA PRO A 150 -33.08 3.64 -1.27
C PRO A 150 -32.88 3.43 -2.76
N TYR A 151 -33.17 2.24 -3.27
CA TYR A 151 -33.02 1.91 -4.69
C TYR A 151 -34.22 2.27 -5.57
N SER A 152 -35.32 2.73 -4.98
CA SER A 152 -36.58 3.01 -5.70
C SER A 152 -36.73 4.47 -6.12
N ASP A 153 -35.91 5.38 -5.61
CA ASP A 153 -36.01 6.81 -5.91
C ASP A 153 -34.99 7.25 -6.96
N PRO A 154 -35.46 7.68 -8.15
CA PRO A 154 -34.57 8.13 -9.23
C PRO A 154 -33.95 9.53 -9.00
N ARG A 155 -34.23 10.17 -7.87
CA ARG A 155 -33.70 11.51 -7.53
C ARG A 155 -32.30 11.42 -6.90
N THR A 156 -31.39 10.64 -7.53
CA THR A 156 -29.97 10.68 -7.19
C THR A 156 -29.42 12.04 -7.57
N SER A 157 -28.77 12.71 -6.64
CA SER A 157 -28.01 13.90 -6.99
C SER A 157 -26.88 13.51 -7.96
N GLU A 158 -26.68 14.27 -9.03
CA GLU A 158 -25.62 14.04 -10.01
C GLU A 158 -24.20 14.24 -9.43
N TYR A 159 -24.07 14.45 -8.11
CA TYR A 159 -22.81 14.80 -7.47
C TYR A 159 -22.33 13.68 -6.56
N THR A 160 -21.27 13.01 -6.98
CA THR A 160 -20.50 12.13 -6.10
C THR A 160 -19.65 12.97 -5.15
N HIS A 161 -20.00 12.96 -3.89
CA HIS A 161 -19.22 13.61 -2.83
C HIS A 161 -18.19 12.66 -2.27
N PHE A 162 -17.09 13.20 -1.75
CA PHE A 162 -16.12 12.38 -1.01
C PHE A 162 -15.82 13.03 0.35
N LEU A 163 -15.73 12.20 1.36
CA LEU A 163 -15.30 12.57 2.69
C LEU A 163 -13.84 12.17 2.83
N LYS A 164 -12.98 13.15 3.08
CA LYS A 164 -11.55 12.94 3.26
C LYS A 164 -11.25 13.00 4.75
N ARG A 165 -10.76 11.91 5.33
CA ARG A 165 -10.16 11.90 6.66
C ARG A 165 -8.65 11.92 6.53
N ASP A 166 -8.06 13.08 6.76
CA ASP A 166 -6.60 13.22 6.83
C ASP A 166 -6.08 13.01 8.25
N SER A 167 -4.83 12.61 8.35
CA SER A 167 -4.14 12.40 9.63
C SER A 167 -4.00 13.67 10.49
N GLU A 168 -4.27 14.85 9.94
CA GLU A 168 -4.15 16.13 10.64
C GLU A 168 -5.34 16.43 11.55
N ASP A 169 -6.53 15.89 11.24
CA ASP A 169 -7.76 16.16 11.98
C ASP A 169 -8.01 15.26 13.20
N GLY A 170 -6.99 14.53 13.65
CA GLY A 170 -7.06 13.69 14.87
C GLY A 170 -7.91 12.43 14.76
N GLY A 171 -8.56 12.16 13.62
CA GLY A 171 -9.45 11.04 13.41
C GLY A 171 -9.10 10.15 12.20
N GLY A 172 -7.95 10.35 11.58
CA GLY A 172 -7.55 9.59 10.40
C GLY A 172 -7.00 8.20 10.72
N ILE A 173 -7.01 7.32 9.72
CA ILE A 173 -6.56 5.93 9.79
C ILE A 173 -5.13 5.78 10.36
N ARG A 174 -4.29 6.81 10.28
CA ARG A 174 -2.94 6.82 10.84
C ARG A 174 -2.90 6.65 12.35
N HIS A 175 -3.88 7.21 13.09
CA HIS A 175 -3.95 7.05 14.54
C HIS A 175 -4.35 5.63 14.96
N MET A 176 -5.09 4.96 14.09
CA MET A 176 -5.55 3.59 14.27
C MET A 176 -4.61 2.54 13.66
N SER A 177 -3.51 2.97 13.06
CA SER A 177 -2.57 2.09 12.38
C SER A 177 -1.27 1.93 13.15
N ASN A 178 -0.66 0.76 13.02
CA ASN A 178 0.69 0.49 13.50
C ASN A 178 1.70 1.29 12.68
N LYS A 179 2.53 2.07 13.37
CA LYS A 179 3.56 2.88 12.71
C LYS A 179 4.68 2.04 12.10
N LEU A 180 5.01 0.91 12.72
CA LEU A 180 6.03 -0.01 12.25
C LEU A 180 5.36 -1.27 11.69
N ASN A 181 5.61 -1.53 10.42
CA ASN A 181 5.18 -2.74 9.75
C ASN A 181 6.40 -3.55 9.30
N VAL A 182 6.27 -4.86 9.28
CA VAL A 182 7.28 -5.76 8.75
C VAL A 182 6.63 -6.67 7.74
N SER A 183 7.24 -6.80 6.57
CA SER A 183 6.84 -7.76 5.54
C SER A 183 8.00 -8.65 5.12
N ALA A 184 7.68 -9.85 4.68
CA ALA A 184 8.58 -10.69 3.91
C ALA A 184 8.19 -10.61 2.44
N SER A 185 9.15 -10.72 1.53
CA SER A 185 8.84 -10.76 0.12
C SER A 185 9.64 -11.79 -0.65
N ILE A 186 9.02 -12.32 -1.69
CA ILE A 186 9.66 -13.18 -2.68
C ILE A 186 9.48 -12.56 -4.06
N GLY A 187 10.51 -12.59 -4.88
CA GLY A 187 10.46 -11.96 -6.18
C GLY A 187 11.29 -12.64 -7.25
N LEU A 188 10.99 -12.26 -8.48
CA LEU A 188 11.77 -12.57 -9.67
C LEU A 188 12.14 -11.28 -10.35
N SER A 189 13.34 -11.22 -10.92
CA SER A 189 13.80 -10.08 -11.71
C SER A 189 14.57 -10.55 -12.93
N TYR A 190 14.41 -9.79 -14.00
CA TYR A 190 15.16 -10.01 -15.24
C TYR A 190 15.95 -8.77 -15.59
N GLU A 191 17.26 -8.94 -15.77
CA GLU A 191 18.20 -7.88 -16.13
C GLU A 191 18.62 -8.02 -17.59
N TYR A 192 18.44 -6.93 -18.33
CA TYR A 192 18.95 -6.77 -19.71
C TYR A 192 19.69 -5.46 -19.84
N ARG A 193 20.98 -5.50 -20.18
CA ARG A 193 21.84 -4.32 -20.37
C ARG A 193 21.77 -3.28 -19.24
N ARG A 194 21.78 -3.70 -17.98
CA ARG A 194 21.64 -2.87 -16.78
C ARG A 194 20.20 -2.42 -16.44
N VAL A 195 19.24 -2.63 -17.32
CA VAL A 195 17.83 -2.39 -17.00
C VAL A 195 17.29 -3.65 -16.36
N THR A 196 16.67 -3.50 -15.20
CA THR A 196 16.09 -4.61 -14.43
C THR A 196 14.58 -4.44 -14.34
N LEU A 197 13.85 -5.44 -14.81
CA LEU A 197 12.41 -5.56 -14.57
C LEU A 197 12.20 -6.54 -13.42
N GLY A 198 11.50 -6.12 -12.39
CA GLY A 198 11.25 -6.93 -11.19
C GLY A 198 9.78 -7.09 -10.90
N ALA A 199 9.38 -8.28 -10.44
CA ALA A 199 8.07 -8.57 -9.87
C ALA A 199 8.29 -9.17 -8.47
N ARG A 200 7.64 -8.61 -7.44
CA ARG A 200 7.84 -9.02 -6.06
C ARG A 200 6.50 -9.08 -5.34
N TYR A 201 6.24 -10.18 -4.66
CA TYR A 201 5.06 -10.33 -3.81
C TYR A 201 5.45 -10.17 -2.34
N HIS A 202 4.76 -9.28 -1.65
CA HIS A 202 5.01 -8.91 -0.27
C HIS A 202 3.91 -9.46 0.64
N PHE A 203 4.35 -10.16 1.71
CA PHE A 203 3.49 -10.72 2.74
C PHE A 203 3.67 -9.91 4.01
N GLY A 204 2.65 -9.18 4.45
CA GLY A 204 2.65 -8.53 5.76
C GLY A 204 2.78 -9.56 6.88
N LEU A 205 3.74 -9.37 7.76
CA LEU A 205 3.96 -10.19 8.95
C LEU A 205 3.26 -9.58 10.17
N THR A 206 3.19 -8.25 10.21
CA THR A 206 2.54 -7.49 11.28
C THR A 206 1.19 -6.98 10.84
N ASN A 207 0.30 -6.73 11.80
CA ASN A 207 -1.00 -6.12 11.54
C ASN A 207 -0.83 -4.65 11.16
N VAL A 208 -1.63 -4.19 10.20
CA VAL A 208 -1.64 -2.78 9.78
C VAL A 208 -2.40 -1.93 10.78
N MET A 209 -3.54 -2.43 11.29
CA MET A 209 -4.36 -1.72 12.26
C MET A 209 -3.90 -2.02 13.69
N ASP A 210 -3.98 -1.00 14.54
CA ASP A 210 -3.74 -1.11 15.98
C ASP A 210 -5.10 -1.27 16.68
N THR A 211 -5.39 -2.49 17.08
CA THR A 211 -6.68 -2.85 17.69
C THR A 211 -7.00 -2.08 18.97
N ASP A 212 -5.97 -1.70 19.72
CA ASP A 212 -6.16 -0.97 20.98
C ASP A 212 -6.62 0.48 20.76
N LYS A 213 -6.49 0.98 19.54
CA LYS A 213 -6.83 2.35 19.16
C LYS A 213 -8.11 2.46 18.33
N LEU A 214 -8.71 1.34 17.95
CA LEU A 214 -9.97 1.36 17.24
C LEU A 214 -11.07 1.79 18.22
N PRO A 215 -11.89 2.80 17.89
CA PRO A 215 -13.03 3.15 18.72
C PRO A 215 -13.95 1.93 18.79
N MET A 216 -14.15 1.40 20.01
CA MET A 216 -15.15 0.37 20.22
C MET A 216 -16.48 0.91 19.71
N TYR A 217 -17.02 0.32 18.67
CA TYR A 217 -18.41 0.52 18.28
C TYR A 217 -19.30 -0.15 19.35
N SER A 218 -19.41 0.51 20.50
CA SER A 218 -20.12 0.02 21.69
C SER A 218 -21.66 0.04 21.56
N HIS A 219 -22.19 0.08 20.33
CA HIS A 219 -23.64 0.25 20.12
C HIS A 219 -24.38 -0.99 19.57
N TYR A 220 -23.72 -2.14 19.45
CA TYR A 220 -24.41 -3.39 19.13
C TYR A 220 -24.42 -4.28 20.37
N PRO A 221 -25.58 -4.53 21.01
CA PRO A 221 -25.68 -5.29 22.27
C PRO A 221 -25.39 -6.80 22.13
N ASP A 222 -25.06 -7.30 20.95
CA ASP A 222 -24.90 -8.73 20.69
C ASP A 222 -23.47 -9.12 20.28
N GLN A 223 -22.46 -8.30 20.64
CA GLN A 223 -21.06 -8.53 20.31
C GLN A 223 -20.28 -9.29 21.40
N SER A 224 -20.87 -10.30 22.01
CA SER A 224 -20.13 -11.17 22.95
C SER A 224 -19.10 -12.07 22.27
N GLU A 225 -19.04 -12.10 20.95
CA GLU A 225 -18.15 -12.97 20.15
C GLU A 225 -17.10 -12.21 19.33
N TYR A 226 -17.15 -10.86 19.31
CA TYR A 226 -16.18 -10.04 18.58
C TYR A 226 -14.95 -9.81 19.47
N ASP A 227 -13.89 -10.59 19.25
CA ASP A 227 -12.61 -10.51 20.00
C ASP A 227 -11.85 -9.19 19.74
N GLY A 228 -12.43 -8.23 19.03
CA GLY A 228 -11.92 -6.86 18.84
C GLY A 228 -10.53 -6.75 18.21
N ARG A 229 -9.95 -7.85 17.75
CA ARG A 229 -8.61 -7.92 17.24
C ARG A 229 -8.61 -8.00 15.72
N HIS A 230 -8.61 -6.84 15.08
CA HIS A 230 -8.36 -6.80 13.64
C HIS A 230 -6.95 -7.31 13.33
N LYS A 231 -6.87 -8.44 12.66
CA LYS A 231 -5.58 -9.08 12.27
C LYS A 231 -5.27 -8.83 10.79
N ASP A 232 -5.57 -7.64 10.30
CA ASP A 232 -5.40 -7.32 8.90
C ASP A 232 -3.95 -7.03 8.56
N LYS A 233 -3.44 -7.76 7.59
CA LYS A 233 -2.08 -7.67 7.09
C LYS A 233 -2.08 -7.14 5.68
N LEU A 234 -1.18 -6.21 5.40
CA LEU A 234 -1.01 -5.68 4.05
C LEU A 234 -0.33 -6.72 3.16
N ARG A 235 -0.93 -7.00 2.01
CA ARG A 235 -0.35 -7.81 0.95
C ARG A 235 -0.32 -7.03 -0.34
N TYR A 236 0.78 -7.11 -1.07
CA TYR A 236 0.86 -6.43 -2.35
C TYR A 236 1.87 -7.06 -3.30
N LEU A 237 1.57 -6.93 -4.59
CA LEU A 237 2.49 -7.21 -5.69
C LEU A 237 3.13 -5.89 -6.12
N SER A 238 4.44 -5.85 -6.25
CA SER A 238 5.16 -4.72 -6.85
C SER A 238 5.76 -5.11 -8.19
N LEU A 239 5.57 -4.27 -9.20
CA LEU A 239 6.22 -4.36 -10.50
C LEU A 239 7.14 -3.16 -10.65
N THR A 240 8.44 -3.39 -10.77
CA THR A 240 9.45 -2.32 -10.73
C THR A 240 10.35 -2.35 -11.95
N LEU A 241 10.73 -1.16 -12.40
CA LEU A 241 11.81 -0.95 -13.35
C LEU A 241 12.98 -0.30 -12.62
N GLY A 242 14.16 -0.88 -12.74
CA GLY A 242 15.39 -0.40 -12.13
C GLY A 242 16.53 -0.26 -13.14
N TYR A 243 17.55 0.48 -12.74
CA TYR A 243 18.77 0.61 -13.53
C TYR A 243 19.99 0.29 -12.66
N ARG A 244 20.78 -0.72 -13.04
CA ARG A 244 21.93 -1.21 -12.27
C ARG A 244 23.18 -0.45 -12.63
N ILE A 245 23.81 0.16 -11.62
CA ILE A 245 25.07 0.89 -11.71
C ILE A 245 26.11 0.09 -10.92
N GLY A 246 27.20 -0.34 -11.53
CA GLY A 246 28.37 -0.85 -10.83
C GLY A 246 29.14 0.32 -10.21
N LEU A 247 29.52 0.17 -8.95
CA LEU A 247 30.31 1.17 -8.22
C LEU A 247 31.77 0.76 -8.18
#